data_c4da9c68c3172945050d2f017c6806f3
#
_entry.id   c4da9c68c3172945050d2f017c6806f3
#
_cell.length_a   1.000
_cell.length_b   1.000
_cell.length_c   1.000
_cell.angle_alpha   90.00
_cell.angle_beta   90.00
_cell.angle_gamma   90.00
#
_symmetry.space_group_name_H-M   'P 1'
#
loop_
_entity.id
_entity.type
_entity.pdbx_description
1 polymer ?
#
loop_
_entity_poly.entity_id
_entity_poly.type
_entity_poly.pdbx_seq_one_letter_code
_entity_poly.pdbx_strand_id
1 'polypeptide(L)'
;MTETSTLTGANIRYLLTMRALDKENRGIRCVSIAAALGKSKPSVHNMMNTLAACGFVKKEAYGLATLTAEGQKTAHRYSHYYDAACRLLRPAFSDEDLQTAAYALIAALPEHALESLCPG
;
A
#
# COMPACT_ATOMS: atom_id res chain seq x y z
N MET A 1 -14.02 18.14 -6.11
CA MET A 1 -13.82 17.62 -5.82
C MET A 1 -13.53 16.78 -5.52
N THR A 2 -13.31 16.39 -5.59
CA THR A 2 -13.14 15.54 -5.51
C THR A 2 -12.83 14.91 -4.66
N GLU A 3 -13.11 14.28 -4.39
CA GLU A 3 -12.83 13.71 -3.48
C GLU A 3 -11.96 12.92 -3.42
N THR A 4 -11.17 13.02 -2.77
CA THR A 4 -10.12 12.13 -2.58
C THR A 4 -10.65 10.85 -2.08
N SER A 5 -10.47 9.83 -2.80
CA SER A 5 -10.80 8.54 -2.29
C SER A 5 -9.87 8.25 -1.14
N THR A 6 -10.45 7.96 0.00
CA THR A 6 -9.71 7.57 1.16
C THR A 6 -9.15 6.17 0.94
N LEU A 7 -7.85 6.04 1.08
CA LEU A 7 -7.22 4.73 0.97
C LEU A 7 -7.42 3.96 2.26
N THR A 8 -7.86 2.72 2.14
CA THR A 8 -7.97 1.84 3.29
C THR A 8 -6.58 1.30 3.66
N GLY A 9 -6.47 0.75 4.86
CA GLY A 9 -5.23 0.11 5.26
C GLY A 9 -4.85 -1.02 4.31
N ALA A 10 -5.85 -1.77 3.83
CA ALA A 10 -5.60 -2.85 2.87
C ALA A 10 -5.07 -2.30 1.54
N ASN A 11 -5.67 -1.22 1.03
CA ASN A 11 -5.20 -0.59 -0.20
C ASN A 11 -3.73 -0.19 -0.08
N ILE A 12 -3.40 0.48 1.00
CA ILE A 12 -2.05 0.95 1.25
C ILE A 12 -1.09 -0.22 1.34
N ARG A 13 -1.48 -1.26 2.06
CA ARG A 13 -0.63 -2.43 2.23
C ARG A 13 -0.32 -3.10 0.90
N TYR A 14 -1.33 -3.22 0.02
CA TYR A 14 -1.10 -3.79 -1.30
C TYR A 14 -0.14 -2.93 -2.12
N LEU A 15 -0.32 -1.62 -2.09
CA LEU A 15 0.55 -0.71 -2.86
C LEU A 15 1.99 -0.80 -2.37
N LEU A 16 2.20 -0.81 -1.06
CA LEU A 16 3.55 -0.90 -0.50
C LEU A 16 4.16 -2.27 -0.79
N THR A 17 3.36 -3.33 -0.76
CA THR A 17 3.84 -4.66 -1.07
C THR A 17 4.28 -4.76 -2.53
N MET A 18 3.47 -4.23 -3.44
CA MET A 18 3.83 -4.23 -4.86
C MET A 18 5.14 -3.48 -5.09
N ARG A 19 5.27 -2.33 -4.45
CA ARG A 19 6.48 -1.51 -4.58
C ARG A 19 7.70 -2.26 -4.07
N ALA A 20 7.56 -2.96 -2.95
CA ALA A 20 8.67 -3.69 -2.35
C ALA A 20 9.08 -4.91 -3.18
N LEU A 21 8.10 -5.64 -3.72
CA LEU A 21 8.37 -6.85 -4.47
C LEU A 21 8.79 -6.59 -5.91
N ASP A 22 8.40 -5.47 -6.48
CA ASP A 22 8.64 -5.16 -7.88
C ASP A 22 9.24 -3.77 -8.00
N LYS A 23 10.47 -3.64 -7.51
CA LYS A 23 11.12 -2.33 -7.37
C LYS A 23 11.30 -1.61 -8.70
N GLU A 24 11.46 -2.36 -9.78
CA GLU A 24 11.64 -1.75 -11.09
C GLU A 24 10.33 -1.62 -11.86
N ASN A 25 9.24 -2.04 -11.22
CA ASN A 25 7.88 -1.92 -11.78
C ASN A 25 7.76 -2.58 -13.15
N ARG A 26 8.32 -3.78 -13.26
CA ARG A 26 8.27 -4.53 -14.51
C ARG A 26 7.05 -5.43 -14.62
N GLY A 27 6.34 -5.59 -13.53
CA GLY A 27 5.14 -6.42 -13.47
C GLY A 27 5.30 -7.51 -12.45
N ILE A 28 4.24 -7.71 -11.65
CA ILE A 28 4.22 -8.74 -10.62
C ILE A 28 2.94 -9.54 -10.78
N ARG A 29 3.03 -10.84 -10.58
CA ARG A 29 1.86 -11.70 -10.69
C ARG A 29 1.03 -11.64 -9.43
N CYS A 30 -0.28 -11.76 -9.59
CA CYS A 30 -1.18 -11.78 -8.44
C CYS A 30 -0.86 -12.91 -7.49
N VAL A 31 -0.37 -14.05 -8.00
CA VAL A 31 -0.01 -15.17 -7.14
C VAL A 31 1.15 -14.79 -6.21
N SER A 32 2.08 -13.96 -6.68
CA SER A 32 3.19 -13.52 -5.85
C SER A 32 2.72 -12.59 -4.74
N ILE A 33 1.77 -11.71 -5.06
CA ILE A 33 1.18 -10.82 -4.06
C ILE A 33 0.41 -11.63 -3.03
N ALA A 34 -0.36 -12.62 -3.49
CA ALA A 34 -1.14 -13.49 -2.61
C ALA A 34 -0.22 -14.20 -1.61
N ALA A 35 0.89 -14.74 -2.10
CA ALA A 35 1.85 -15.42 -1.23
C ALA A 35 2.46 -14.46 -0.21
N ALA A 36 2.83 -13.27 -0.64
CA ALA A 36 3.47 -12.29 0.24
C ALA A 36 2.52 -11.82 1.34
N LEU A 37 1.23 -11.69 1.04
CA LEU A 37 0.26 -11.15 1.98
C LEU A 37 -0.56 -12.21 2.71
N GLY A 38 -0.39 -13.48 2.34
CA GLY A 38 -1.18 -14.55 2.93
C GLY A 38 -2.65 -14.44 2.57
N LYS A 39 -2.95 -14.01 1.36
CA LYS A 39 -4.32 -13.84 0.89
C LYS A 39 -4.64 -14.83 -0.20
N SER A 40 -5.94 -15.09 -0.41
CA SER A 40 -6.37 -15.96 -1.49
C SER A 40 -6.23 -15.26 -2.84
N LYS A 41 -6.11 -16.05 -3.91
CA LYS A 41 -6.04 -15.48 -5.25
C LYS A 41 -7.27 -14.63 -5.60
N PRO A 42 -8.51 -15.09 -5.29
CA PRO A 42 -9.67 -14.24 -5.56
C PRO A 42 -9.63 -12.90 -4.81
N SER A 43 -9.16 -12.90 -3.55
CA SER A 43 -9.04 -11.66 -2.80
C SER A 43 -8.07 -10.70 -3.45
N VAL A 44 -6.91 -11.20 -3.89
CA VAL A 44 -5.91 -10.36 -4.56
C VAL A 44 -6.47 -9.84 -5.88
N HIS A 45 -7.13 -10.72 -6.65
CA HIS A 45 -7.70 -10.33 -7.93
C HIS A 45 -8.72 -9.20 -7.75
N ASN A 46 -9.60 -9.34 -6.75
CA ASN A 46 -10.59 -8.30 -6.46
C ASN A 46 -9.92 -6.99 -6.06
N MET A 47 -8.88 -7.07 -5.24
CA MET A 47 -8.16 -5.86 -4.82
C MET A 47 -7.47 -5.21 -6.02
N MET A 48 -6.88 -6.01 -6.91
CA MET A 48 -6.26 -5.44 -8.12
C MET A 48 -7.27 -4.71 -8.97
N ASN A 49 -8.49 -5.27 -9.09
CA ASN A 49 -9.54 -4.59 -9.83
C ASN A 49 -9.92 -3.26 -9.17
N THR A 50 -10.01 -3.25 -7.84
CA THR A 50 -10.30 -2.04 -7.09
C THR A 50 -9.21 -0.98 -7.31
N LEU A 51 -7.97 -1.38 -7.18
CA LEU A 51 -6.85 -0.46 -7.34
C LEU A 51 -6.72 0.03 -8.78
N ALA A 52 -7.06 -0.81 -9.75
CA ALA A 52 -7.07 -0.41 -11.15
C ALA A 52 -8.16 0.64 -11.40
N ALA A 53 -9.33 0.43 -10.80
CA ALA A 53 -10.43 1.39 -10.93
C ALA A 53 -10.07 2.74 -10.31
N CYS A 54 -9.23 2.72 -9.26
CA CYS A 54 -8.77 3.95 -8.62
C CYS A 54 -7.60 4.60 -9.34
N GLY A 55 -7.07 3.96 -10.37
CA GLY A 55 -5.97 4.52 -11.15
C GLY A 55 -4.58 4.26 -10.61
N PHE A 56 -4.45 3.36 -9.62
CA PHE A 56 -3.15 3.07 -9.00
C PHE A 56 -2.42 1.89 -9.63
N VAL A 57 -3.14 1.01 -10.28
CA VAL A 57 -2.59 -0.23 -10.81
C VAL A 57 -3.04 -0.39 -12.26
N LYS A 58 -2.16 -0.95 -13.07
CA LYS A 58 -2.48 -1.31 -14.45
C LYS A 58 -2.33 -2.82 -14.58
N LYS A 59 -3.35 -3.46 -15.09
CA LYS A 59 -3.31 -4.90 -15.33
C LYS A 59 -2.71 -5.14 -16.71
N GLU A 60 -1.67 -5.96 -16.74
CA GLU A 60 -0.95 -6.26 -17.96
C GLU A 60 -1.28 -7.67 -18.45
N ALA A 61 -0.70 -8.02 -19.58
CA ALA A 61 -0.88 -9.36 -20.13
C ALA A 61 -0.31 -10.41 -19.17
N TYR A 62 -0.84 -11.63 -19.29
CA TYR A 62 -0.36 -12.81 -18.57
C TYR A 62 -0.48 -12.69 -17.06
N GLY A 63 -1.47 -11.94 -16.58
CA GLY A 63 -1.74 -11.83 -15.16
C GLY A 63 -0.76 -10.97 -14.40
N LEU A 64 0.02 -10.17 -15.10
CA LEU A 64 0.93 -9.23 -14.47
C LEU A 64 0.20 -7.94 -14.13
N ALA A 65 0.67 -7.27 -13.08
CA ALA A 65 0.16 -5.96 -12.69
C ALA A 65 1.34 -5.06 -12.39
N THR A 66 1.20 -3.78 -12.76
CA THR A 66 2.21 -2.77 -12.45
C THR A 66 1.54 -1.61 -11.76
N LEU A 67 2.33 -0.79 -11.07
CA LEU A 67 1.84 0.46 -10.53
C LEU A 67 1.84 1.50 -11.64
N THR A 68 0.77 2.28 -11.72
CA THR A 68 0.74 3.43 -12.62
C THR A 68 1.65 4.52 -12.06
N ALA A 69 1.85 5.61 -12.80
CA ALA A 69 2.60 6.74 -12.28
C ALA A 69 1.99 7.24 -10.98
N GLU A 70 0.66 7.32 -10.92
CA GLU A 70 -0.04 7.74 -9.71
C GLU A 70 0.15 6.73 -8.59
N GLY A 71 0.09 5.44 -8.92
CA GLY A 71 0.32 4.38 -7.93
C GLY A 71 1.72 4.43 -7.35
N GLN A 72 2.71 4.71 -8.19
CA GLN A 72 4.08 4.82 -7.71
C GLN A 72 4.27 6.01 -6.78
N LYS A 73 3.70 7.15 -7.13
CA LYS A 73 3.77 8.34 -6.29
C LYS A 73 3.09 8.10 -4.95
N THR A 74 1.92 7.49 -4.99
CA THR A 74 1.14 7.22 -3.78
C THR A 74 1.87 6.22 -2.90
N ALA A 75 2.40 5.14 -3.48
CA ALA A 75 3.14 4.14 -2.72
C ALA A 75 4.39 4.77 -2.09
N HIS A 76 5.06 5.65 -2.82
CA HIS A 76 6.25 6.33 -2.30
C HIS A 76 5.90 7.19 -1.08
N ARG A 77 4.86 8.02 -1.20
CA ARG A 77 4.42 8.86 -0.08
C ARG A 77 4.06 8.03 1.14
N TYR A 78 3.25 7.00 0.93
CA TYR A 78 2.77 6.18 2.03
C TYR A 78 3.86 5.30 2.63
N SER A 79 4.91 4.96 1.87
CA SER A 79 6.04 4.24 2.46
C SER A 79 6.74 5.11 3.50
N HIS A 80 6.83 6.41 3.26
CA HIS A 80 7.41 7.33 4.25
C HIS A 80 6.52 7.47 5.47
N TYR A 81 5.20 7.57 5.25
CA TYR A 81 4.27 7.63 6.38
C TYR A 81 4.33 6.34 7.21
N TYR A 82 4.42 5.20 6.53
CA TYR A 82 4.50 3.93 7.20
C TYR A 82 5.77 3.85 8.06
N ASP A 83 6.90 4.24 7.51
CA ASP A 83 8.15 4.23 8.25
C ASP A 83 8.09 5.15 9.47
N ALA A 84 7.51 6.33 9.30
CA ALA A 84 7.36 7.28 10.39
C ALA A 84 6.42 6.73 11.47
N ALA A 85 5.32 6.10 11.05
CA ALA A 85 4.39 5.49 12.00
C ALA A 85 5.06 4.36 12.79
N CYS A 86 5.85 3.55 12.11
CA CYS A 86 6.58 2.48 12.79
C CYS A 86 7.54 3.03 13.83
N ARG A 87 8.26 4.10 13.50
CA ARG A 87 9.18 4.71 14.46
C ARG A 87 8.44 5.24 15.68
N LEU A 88 7.29 5.86 15.45
CA LEU A 88 6.48 6.41 16.53
C LEU A 88 5.93 5.31 17.45
N LEU A 89 5.47 4.21 16.84
CA LEU A 89 4.75 3.18 17.57
C LEU A 89 5.64 2.07 18.12
N ARG A 90 6.89 2.00 17.67
CA ARG A 90 7.78 0.91 18.04
C ARG A 90 7.92 0.71 19.55
N PRO A 91 8.02 1.78 20.36
CA PRO A 91 8.14 1.58 21.81
C PRO A 91 6.90 0.97 22.45
N ALA A 92 5.75 1.07 21.80
CA ALA A 92 4.47 0.65 22.38
C ALA A 92 4.01 -0.73 21.92
N PHE A 93 4.55 -1.25 20.83
CA PHE A 93 4.06 -2.48 20.22
C PHE A 93 5.19 -3.47 19.96
N SER A 94 4.84 -4.76 20.04
CA SER A 94 5.76 -5.82 19.64
C SER A 94 5.95 -5.80 18.13
N ASP A 95 6.98 -6.48 17.65
CA ASP A 95 7.22 -6.56 16.21
C ASP A 95 6.02 -7.14 15.46
N GLU A 96 5.32 -8.09 16.09
CA GLU A 96 4.14 -8.69 15.45
C GLU A 96 3.02 -7.70 15.26
N ASP A 97 2.80 -6.84 16.25
CA ASP A 97 1.67 -5.91 16.22
C ASP A 97 2.02 -4.58 15.56
N LEU A 98 3.30 -4.29 15.45
CA LEU A 98 3.76 -2.98 14.94
C LEU A 98 3.26 -2.72 13.54
N GLN A 99 3.35 -3.71 12.66
CA GLN A 99 2.92 -3.54 11.28
C GLN A 99 1.42 -3.24 11.21
N THR A 100 0.62 -4.00 11.94
CA THR A 100 -0.82 -3.79 11.97
C THR A 100 -1.16 -2.40 12.51
N ALA A 101 -0.49 -2.01 13.58
CA ALA A 101 -0.73 -0.70 14.20
C ALA A 101 -0.34 0.44 13.26
N ALA A 102 0.78 0.29 12.56
CA ALA A 102 1.25 1.32 11.63
C ALA A 102 0.29 1.50 10.46
N TYR A 103 -0.18 0.40 9.87
CA TYR A 103 -1.14 0.49 8.78
C TYR A 103 -2.47 1.09 9.25
N ALA A 104 -2.91 0.73 10.45
CA ALA A 104 -4.14 1.29 11.00
C ALA A 104 -4.01 2.79 11.20
N LEU A 105 -2.89 3.24 11.71
CA LEU A 105 -2.66 4.66 11.95
C LEU A 105 -2.68 5.45 10.65
N ILE A 106 -1.93 5.00 9.65
CA ILE A 106 -1.83 5.77 8.42
C ILE A 106 -3.11 5.72 7.59
N ALA A 107 -3.96 4.71 7.81
CA ALA A 107 -5.25 4.66 7.15
C ALA A 107 -6.28 5.54 7.84
N ALA A 108 -6.14 5.73 9.14
CA ALA A 108 -7.13 6.48 9.94
C ALA A 108 -6.98 7.98 9.85
N LEU A 109 -5.79 8.47 9.54
CA LEU A 109 -5.50 9.90 9.58
C LEU A 109 -5.56 10.51 8.18
N PRO A 110 -6.01 11.76 8.07
CA PRO A 110 -5.91 12.49 6.81
C PRO A 110 -4.45 12.75 6.47
N GLU A 111 -4.17 12.96 5.20
CA GLU A 111 -2.80 13.04 4.73
C GLU A 111 -2.02 14.20 5.35
N HIS A 112 -2.70 15.32 5.62
CA HIS A 112 -1.99 16.44 6.25
C HIS A 112 -1.47 16.07 7.64
N ALA A 113 -2.21 15.22 8.37
CA ALA A 113 -1.76 14.77 9.67
C ALA A 113 -0.60 13.79 9.55
N LEU A 114 -0.62 12.97 8.49
CA LEU A 114 0.47 12.04 8.23
C LEU A 114 1.76 12.79 7.90
N GLU A 115 1.65 13.89 7.17
CA GLU A 115 2.82 14.70 6.85
C GLU A 115 3.48 15.25 8.11
N SER A 116 2.71 15.46 9.16
CA SER A 116 3.25 15.92 10.44
C SER A 116 4.11 14.87 11.13
N LEU A 117 3.92 13.59 10.78
CA LEU A 117 4.73 12.52 11.33
C LEU A 117 6.13 12.49 10.74
N CYS A 118 6.29 13.03 9.55
CA CYS A 118 7.55 12.97 8.82
C CYS A 118 8.35 14.22 9.10
N PRO A 119 9.56 14.10 9.67
CA PRO A 119 10.39 15.29 9.92
C PRO A 119 10.85 15.91 8.62
N GLY A 120 10.77 17.20 8.55
CA GLY A 120 11.26 17.97 7.42
C GLY A 120 10.49 17.78 6.15
#